data_14207e189f27ec5635cda95a7f5d5fd9
#
_entry.id   14207e189f27ec5635cda95a7f5d5fd9
#
_cell.length_a   1.000
_cell.length_b   1.000
_cell.length_c   1.000
_cell.angle_alpha   90.00
_cell.angle_beta   90.00
_cell.angle_gamma   90.00
#
_symmetry.space_group_name_H-M   'P 1'
#
loop_
_entity.id
_entity.type
_entity.pdbx_description
1 polymer ?
#
loop_
_entity_poly.entity_id
_entity_poly.type
_entity_poly.pdbx_seq_one_letter_code
_entity_poly.pdbx_strand_id
1 'polypeptide(L)'
;MKSRVLFTINALIFALLICSNARAQEHDAPKVEAGVEYSSLSINLPGFRGTENVAGFGARVTYNLSDYFAVEAEGNVFPTGASTDYTTGGASQQVQFGVKVGKRWNRFGVFAKARPGFISFGNTFNPISVQTLLPDGNPTLITQFNPGNRKTHFSTDVGGVLEFYPSRRMLVRFDAGDTIIRFGEHDEVSGVVSSFVTPSVFRAPAETTHSFQFTAGIGFRFRGGADDGGGAGQQSGGRERVRRFEVGIQFSSLLLRLSPQSFGSPFFPSPDEGSQAEAGFGGRVGYNFTDNFALEAEGNFYPRRREDFTATVGGYPTQMQFGAKYGRRFNNFGVFAKARPGFVSFSRVATVTGTETFTFGGETFTVPTLGSNRKTYFSMDLGGALEFYPTRRIFTRFDLGDTIIRYGERDNTGFFLPPPPPKIPAEIRHNLQFTGGIGLRF
;
A
#
# COMPACT_ATOMS: atom_id res chain seq x y z
N MET A 1 -3.31 11.28 -28.81
CA MET A 1 -2.68 12.30 -27.96
C MET A 1 -3.46 13.61 -27.89
N LYS A 2 -3.95 14.19 -28.98
CA LYS A 2 -4.65 15.52 -28.97
C LYS A 2 -5.92 15.59 -28.10
N SER A 3 -6.73 14.53 -28.02
CA SER A 3 -7.98 14.56 -27.24
C SER A 3 -7.77 14.53 -25.71
N ARG A 4 -6.72 13.87 -25.23
CA ARG A 4 -6.42 13.80 -23.79
C ARG A 4 -5.87 15.12 -23.23
N VAL A 5 -5.06 15.82 -24.02
CA VAL A 5 -4.55 17.16 -23.68
C VAL A 5 -5.70 18.17 -23.60
N LEU A 6 -6.67 18.08 -24.53
CA LEU A 6 -7.85 18.93 -24.54
C LEU A 6 -8.73 18.71 -23.32
N PHE A 7 -8.90 17.47 -22.85
CA PHE A 7 -9.67 17.15 -21.64
C PHE A 7 -9.00 17.69 -20.37
N THR A 8 -7.68 17.60 -20.27
CA THR A 8 -6.92 18.11 -19.13
C THR A 8 -6.97 19.65 -19.08
N ILE A 9 -6.87 20.33 -20.22
CA ILE A 9 -6.99 21.78 -20.33
C ILE A 9 -8.42 22.25 -19.96
N ASN A 10 -9.45 21.54 -20.41
CA ASN A 10 -10.84 21.88 -20.07
C ASN A 10 -11.14 21.65 -18.58
N ALA A 11 -10.59 20.59 -17.96
CA ALA A 11 -10.73 20.36 -16.52
C ALA A 11 -10.02 21.46 -15.71
N LEU A 12 -8.86 21.93 -16.16
CA LEU A 12 -8.13 23.03 -15.51
C LEU A 12 -8.87 24.38 -15.66
N ILE A 13 -9.41 24.66 -16.84
CA ILE A 13 -10.24 25.85 -17.09
C ILE A 13 -11.52 25.80 -16.26
N PHE A 14 -12.17 24.66 -16.16
CA PHE A 14 -13.38 24.49 -15.34
C PHE A 14 -13.08 24.68 -13.85
N ALA A 15 -11.95 24.18 -13.35
CA ALA A 15 -11.46 24.42 -12.00
C ALA A 15 -11.18 25.92 -11.75
N LEU A 16 -10.56 26.62 -12.70
CA LEU A 16 -10.31 28.07 -12.62
C LEU A 16 -11.58 28.90 -12.68
N LEU A 17 -12.60 28.50 -13.45
CA LEU A 17 -13.91 29.17 -13.50
C LEU A 17 -14.71 28.98 -12.20
N ILE A 18 -14.57 27.88 -11.51
CA ILE A 18 -15.17 27.69 -10.17
C ILE A 18 -14.52 28.62 -9.15
N CYS A 19 -13.21 28.87 -9.27
CA CYS A 19 -12.49 29.78 -8.38
C CYS A 19 -12.85 31.26 -8.55
N SER A 20 -13.29 31.70 -9.75
CA SER A 20 -13.60 33.11 -10.04
C SER A 20 -14.86 33.64 -9.34
N ASN A 21 -15.74 32.77 -8.84
CA ASN A 21 -16.93 33.15 -8.09
C ASN A 21 -16.76 33.17 -6.56
N ALA A 22 -15.56 32.92 -6.06
CA ALA A 22 -15.25 32.97 -4.64
C ALA A 22 -15.13 34.45 -4.18
N ARG A 23 -16.26 35.07 -3.87
CA ARG A 23 -16.23 36.31 -3.09
C ARG A 23 -15.57 36.03 -1.75
N ALA A 24 -14.64 36.91 -1.35
CA ALA A 24 -13.98 36.87 -0.07
C ALA A 24 -15.00 36.93 1.08
N GLN A 25 -15.53 35.78 1.46
CA GLN A 25 -16.21 35.61 2.74
C GLN A 25 -15.15 35.46 3.82
N GLU A 26 -15.41 36.07 4.95
CA GLU A 26 -14.55 36.05 6.13
C GLU A 26 -14.08 34.61 6.44
N HIS A 27 -12.77 34.43 6.46
CA HIS A 27 -12.10 33.16 6.34
C HIS A 27 -12.11 32.44 7.69
N ASP A 28 -12.92 31.42 7.86
CA ASP A 28 -12.99 30.61 9.08
C ASP A 28 -12.05 29.37 9.05
N ALA A 29 -11.39 29.12 7.92
CA ALA A 29 -10.44 28.02 7.78
C ALA A 29 -9.14 28.32 8.52
N PRO A 30 -8.54 27.34 9.24
CA PRO A 30 -7.23 27.49 9.81
C PRO A 30 -6.20 27.67 8.69
N LYS A 31 -5.27 28.63 8.84
CA LYS A 31 -4.30 28.96 7.80
C LYS A 31 -3.34 27.82 7.51
N VAL A 32 -2.91 27.11 8.53
CA VAL A 32 -1.90 26.02 8.42
C VAL A 32 -2.47 24.75 9.01
N GLU A 33 -2.25 23.64 8.30
CA GLU A 33 -2.53 22.30 8.78
C GLU A 33 -1.25 21.46 8.62
N ALA A 34 -0.92 20.65 9.63
CA ALA A 34 0.20 19.71 9.56
C ALA A 34 -0.28 18.35 10.05
N GLY A 35 0.18 17.27 9.41
CA GLY A 35 -0.27 15.93 9.75
C GLY A 35 0.74 14.86 9.39
N VAL A 36 0.49 13.69 9.96
CA VAL A 36 1.18 12.44 9.63
C VAL A 36 0.20 11.45 9.04
N GLU A 37 0.68 10.59 8.15
CA GLU A 37 -0.18 9.69 7.41
C GLU A 37 0.49 8.36 7.13
N TYR A 38 -0.31 7.35 7.01
CA TYR A 38 0.00 6.08 6.37
C TYR A 38 -0.23 6.23 4.87
N SER A 39 0.68 5.71 4.05
CA SER A 39 0.57 5.72 2.59
C SER A 39 0.73 4.30 2.04
N SER A 40 -0.13 3.94 1.10
CA SER A 40 -0.04 2.70 0.33
C SER A 40 -0.03 3.07 -1.15
N LEU A 41 1.01 2.67 -1.86
CA LEU A 41 1.20 2.94 -3.28
C LEU A 41 1.28 1.62 -4.04
N SER A 42 0.38 1.46 -5.02
CA SER A 42 0.35 0.32 -5.94
C SER A 42 1.04 0.71 -7.24
N ILE A 43 2.32 0.36 -7.37
CA ILE A 43 3.18 0.76 -8.49
C ILE A 43 2.97 -0.21 -9.64
N ASN A 44 2.56 0.30 -10.81
CA ASN A 44 2.60 -0.46 -12.05
C ASN A 44 3.99 -0.36 -12.66
N LEU A 45 4.62 -1.51 -12.85
CA LEU A 45 5.98 -1.61 -13.37
C LEU A 45 5.98 -1.37 -14.89
N PRO A 46 6.95 -0.60 -15.42
CA PRO A 46 7.10 -0.40 -16.85
C PRO A 46 7.53 -1.71 -17.53
N GLY A 47 7.01 -1.95 -18.75
CA GLY A 47 7.36 -3.13 -19.54
C GLY A 47 6.83 -4.47 -18.97
N PHE A 48 6.29 -4.50 -17.77
CA PHE A 48 5.84 -5.71 -17.08
C PHE A 48 4.33 -5.67 -16.79
N ARG A 49 3.65 -6.80 -16.91
CA ARG A 49 2.25 -6.92 -16.49
C ARG A 49 2.16 -7.23 -15.00
N GLY A 50 2.67 -6.31 -14.18
CA GLY A 50 2.67 -6.51 -12.73
C GLY A 50 2.45 -5.20 -11.97
N THR A 51 1.82 -5.31 -10.81
CA THR A 51 1.65 -4.20 -9.86
C THR A 51 2.32 -4.59 -8.56
N GLU A 52 3.12 -3.71 -7.99
CA GLU A 52 3.70 -3.87 -6.67
C GLU A 52 3.08 -2.90 -5.68
N ASN A 53 2.73 -3.41 -4.52
CA ASN A 53 2.23 -2.59 -3.43
C ASN A 53 3.36 -2.30 -2.45
N VAL A 54 3.58 -1.03 -2.16
CA VAL A 54 4.50 -0.58 -1.12
C VAL A 54 3.74 0.18 -0.06
N ALA A 55 4.11 -0.05 1.19
CA ALA A 55 3.53 0.58 2.36
C ALA A 55 4.53 1.53 3.01
N GLY A 56 4.05 2.68 3.47
CA GLY A 56 4.90 3.71 4.03
C GLY A 56 4.19 4.66 4.96
N PHE A 57 4.96 5.62 5.41
CA PHE A 57 4.51 6.70 6.27
C PHE A 57 4.95 8.04 5.69
N GLY A 58 4.13 9.05 5.91
CA GLY A 58 4.39 10.38 5.41
C GLY A 58 4.02 11.48 6.38
N ALA A 59 4.40 12.67 5.96
CA ALA A 59 3.99 13.90 6.62
C ALA A 59 3.55 14.91 5.57
N ARG A 60 2.61 15.76 5.95
CA ARG A 60 2.05 16.77 5.09
C ARG A 60 1.90 18.10 5.81
N VAL A 61 2.12 19.16 5.05
CA VAL A 61 1.80 20.52 5.44
C VAL A 61 0.89 21.13 4.39
N THR A 62 -0.19 21.76 4.84
CA THR A 62 -1.18 22.43 3.99
C THR A 62 -1.29 23.89 4.42
N TYR A 63 -1.27 24.80 3.45
CA TYR A 63 -1.57 26.21 3.66
C TYR A 63 -2.88 26.56 2.95
N ASN A 64 -3.92 26.87 3.71
CA ASN A 64 -5.22 27.21 3.21
C ASN A 64 -5.25 28.68 2.78
N LEU A 65 -5.38 28.92 1.49
CA LEU A 65 -5.52 30.26 0.91
C LEU A 65 -6.98 30.76 1.01
N SER A 66 -7.93 29.82 0.94
CA SER A 66 -9.35 30.05 1.11
C SER A 66 -10.07 28.81 1.64
N ASP A 67 -11.36 28.84 1.90
CA ASP A 67 -12.16 27.65 2.24
C ASP A 67 -12.24 26.64 1.10
N TYR A 68 -11.91 27.06 -0.12
CA TYR A 68 -12.01 26.26 -1.33
C TYR A 68 -10.66 25.87 -1.91
N PHE A 69 -9.58 26.59 -1.58
CA PHE A 69 -8.28 26.42 -2.21
C PHE A 69 -7.16 26.39 -1.19
N ALA A 70 -6.26 25.41 -1.33
CA ALA A 70 -5.07 25.28 -0.52
C ALA A 70 -3.87 24.82 -1.35
N VAL A 71 -2.67 25.14 -0.88
CA VAL A 71 -1.41 24.58 -1.37
C VAL A 71 -0.89 23.56 -0.36
N GLU A 72 -0.28 22.49 -0.86
CA GLU A 72 0.16 21.37 -0.05
C GLU A 72 1.57 20.94 -0.40
N ALA A 73 2.32 20.49 0.60
CA ALA A 73 3.56 19.74 0.48
C ALA A 73 3.41 18.43 1.24
N GLU A 74 3.79 17.32 0.62
CA GLU A 74 3.71 15.98 1.19
C GLU A 74 4.99 15.21 0.90
N GLY A 75 5.47 14.47 1.89
CA GLY A 75 6.59 13.56 1.76
C GLY A 75 6.27 12.19 2.34
N ASN A 76 6.54 11.13 1.58
CA ASN A 76 6.30 9.74 1.98
C ASN A 76 7.60 8.93 1.89
N VAL A 77 7.79 8.01 2.82
CA VAL A 77 8.87 7.02 2.83
C VAL A 77 8.23 5.64 2.84
N PHE A 78 8.62 4.78 1.90
CA PHE A 78 8.15 3.40 1.76
C PHE A 78 9.29 2.43 2.08
N PRO A 79 9.45 2.04 3.35
CA PRO A 79 10.57 1.20 3.78
C PRO A 79 10.45 -0.25 3.31
N THR A 80 9.24 -0.71 2.98
CA THR A 80 9.02 -2.07 2.48
C THR A 80 9.63 -2.32 1.11
N GLY A 81 9.90 -1.25 0.37
CA GLY A 81 10.51 -1.32 -0.94
C GLY A 81 9.64 -1.96 -2.02
N ALA A 82 9.98 -1.69 -3.26
CA ALA A 82 9.56 -2.45 -4.44
C ALA A 82 10.60 -3.54 -4.73
N SER A 83 10.21 -4.60 -5.45
CA SER A 83 11.19 -5.53 -5.99
C SER A 83 12.16 -4.81 -6.91
N THR A 84 13.38 -5.32 -6.98
CA THR A 84 14.43 -4.64 -7.73
C THR A 84 14.33 -4.99 -9.22
N ASP A 85 14.22 -3.96 -10.06
CA ASP A 85 14.34 -4.02 -11.50
C ASP A 85 15.17 -2.82 -12.04
N TYR A 86 15.09 -2.53 -13.34
CA TYR A 86 15.88 -1.45 -13.94
C TYR A 86 15.39 -0.05 -13.57
N THR A 87 14.16 0.10 -13.17
CA THR A 87 13.50 1.39 -12.95
C THR A 87 12.98 1.57 -11.54
N THR A 88 12.68 0.46 -10.85
CA THR A 88 12.16 0.43 -9.49
C THR A 88 12.99 -0.51 -8.63
N GLY A 89 13.07 -0.29 -7.33
CA GLY A 89 13.71 -1.21 -6.41
C GLY A 89 14.06 -0.61 -5.05
N GLY A 90 14.06 -1.47 -4.06
CA GLY A 90 14.38 -1.12 -2.68
C GLY A 90 13.44 -0.13 -2.05
N ALA A 91 13.83 0.44 -0.90
CA ALA A 91 13.06 1.47 -0.23
C ALA A 91 12.91 2.70 -1.10
N SER A 92 11.69 3.23 -1.20
CA SER A 92 11.41 4.41 -2.02
C SER A 92 10.99 5.61 -1.18
N GLN A 93 11.17 6.79 -1.76
CA GLN A 93 10.80 8.08 -1.17
C GLN A 93 10.04 8.90 -2.21
N GLN A 94 9.00 9.59 -1.78
CA GLN A 94 8.17 10.43 -2.62
C GLN A 94 8.05 11.82 -2.00
N VAL A 95 8.19 12.86 -2.81
CA VAL A 95 7.95 14.25 -2.41
C VAL A 95 7.06 14.90 -3.45
N GLN A 96 5.99 15.52 -2.99
CA GLN A 96 4.97 16.12 -3.85
C GLN A 96 4.59 17.50 -3.35
N PHE A 97 4.33 18.43 -4.27
CA PHE A 97 3.85 19.78 -4.01
C PHE A 97 2.68 20.07 -4.93
N GLY A 98 1.64 20.71 -4.44
CA GLY A 98 0.52 21.00 -5.33
C GLY A 98 -0.61 21.69 -4.66
N VAL A 99 -1.77 21.50 -5.26
CA VAL A 99 -2.99 22.23 -4.88
C VAL A 99 -4.10 21.28 -4.50
N LYS A 100 -4.94 21.76 -3.61
CA LYS A 100 -6.21 21.13 -3.22
C LYS A 100 -7.33 22.12 -3.45
N VAL A 101 -8.37 21.71 -4.18
CA VAL A 101 -9.53 22.53 -4.54
C VAL A 101 -10.81 21.78 -4.21
N GLY A 102 -11.73 22.41 -3.51
CA GLY A 102 -12.99 21.77 -3.13
C GLY A 102 -13.82 22.60 -2.19
N LYS A 103 -14.60 21.95 -1.34
CA LYS A 103 -15.47 22.62 -0.39
C LYS A 103 -15.30 22.07 1.01
N ARG A 104 -15.22 22.97 1.95
CA ARG A 104 -15.15 22.69 3.38
C ARG A 104 -16.47 23.03 4.05
N TRP A 105 -16.95 22.13 4.88
CA TRP A 105 -18.08 22.33 5.77
C TRP A 105 -17.59 22.24 7.23
N ASN A 106 -18.46 22.55 8.17
CA ASN A 106 -18.07 22.59 9.60
C ASN A 106 -17.44 21.30 10.14
N ARG A 107 -17.82 20.13 9.62
CA ARG A 107 -17.40 18.81 10.14
C ARG A 107 -16.65 17.93 9.15
N PHE A 108 -16.72 18.26 7.88
CA PHE A 108 -16.02 17.52 6.81
C PHE A 108 -15.70 18.44 5.63
N GLY A 109 -14.80 17.99 4.77
CA GLY A 109 -14.45 18.65 3.52
C GLY A 109 -14.21 17.62 2.43
N VAL A 110 -14.52 17.99 1.18
CA VAL A 110 -14.29 17.18 -0.01
C VAL A 110 -13.53 18.03 -1.01
N PHE A 111 -12.40 17.51 -1.49
CA PHE A 111 -11.52 18.24 -2.39
C PHE A 111 -10.99 17.32 -3.49
N ALA A 112 -10.67 17.91 -4.62
CA ALA A 112 -9.78 17.34 -5.62
C ALA A 112 -8.35 17.82 -5.35
N LYS A 113 -7.37 17.01 -5.67
CA LYS A 113 -5.94 17.34 -5.53
C LYS A 113 -5.19 17.12 -6.84
N ALA A 114 -4.15 17.93 -7.05
CA ALA A 114 -3.16 17.72 -8.11
C ALA A 114 -1.79 18.13 -7.58
N ARG A 115 -0.85 17.18 -7.49
CA ARG A 115 0.45 17.36 -6.84
C ARG A 115 1.57 16.78 -7.72
N PRO A 116 2.23 17.58 -8.56
CA PRO A 116 3.48 17.19 -9.19
C PRO A 116 4.56 16.96 -8.15
N GLY A 117 5.54 16.10 -8.46
CA GLY A 117 6.61 15.75 -7.55
C GLY A 117 7.56 14.72 -8.14
N PHE A 118 8.25 14.03 -7.25
CA PHE A 118 9.23 13.02 -7.60
C PHE A 118 9.08 11.80 -6.71
N ILE A 119 9.33 10.63 -7.29
CA ILE A 119 9.52 9.37 -6.57
C ILE A 119 10.92 8.84 -6.85
N SER A 120 11.62 8.43 -5.80
CA SER A 120 13.00 7.96 -5.85
C SER A 120 13.11 6.56 -5.28
N PHE A 121 13.58 5.62 -6.09
CA PHE A 121 13.81 4.22 -5.73
C PHE A 121 15.24 4.02 -5.27
N GLY A 122 15.42 3.35 -4.13
CA GLY A 122 16.72 3.26 -3.44
C GLY A 122 17.68 2.23 -4.01
N ASN A 123 17.17 1.23 -4.71
CA ASN A 123 17.97 0.13 -5.23
C ASN A 123 17.43 -0.34 -6.58
N THR A 124 18.05 0.06 -7.67
CA THR A 124 17.67 -0.33 -9.03
C THR A 124 18.85 -1.03 -9.69
N PHE A 125 18.59 -1.88 -10.68
CA PHE A 125 19.64 -2.52 -11.46
C PHE A 125 20.12 -1.62 -12.59
N ASN A 126 21.44 -1.64 -12.83
CA ASN A 126 22.03 -1.18 -14.08
C ASN A 126 22.72 -2.36 -14.75
N PRO A 127 22.35 -2.71 -15.98
CA PRO A 127 23.12 -3.68 -16.74
C PRO A 127 24.47 -3.07 -17.12
N ILE A 128 25.54 -3.79 -16.79
CA ILE A 128 26.89 -3.48 -17.24
C ILE A 128 27.43 -4.67 -18.02
N SER A 129 28.01 -4.41 -19.17
CA SER A 129 28.68 -5.45 -19.94
C SER A 129 30.11 -5.57 -19.44
N VAL A 130 30.46 -6.73 -18.92
CA VAL A 130 31.81 -7.06 -18.45
C VAL A 130 32.43 -8.07 -19.39
N GLN A 131 33.60 -7.74 -19.92
CA GLN A 131 34.37 -8.69 -20.72
C GLN A 131 35.04 -9.69 -19.77
N THR A 132 34.75 -10.97 -19.93
CA THR A 132 35.39 -12.04 -19.18
C THR A 132 36.01 -13.04 -20.15
N LEU A 133 37.06 -13.76 -19.69
CA LEU A 133 37.65 -14.82 -20.46
C LEU A 133 36.97 -16.14 -20.06
N LEU A 134 36.50 -16.87 -21.06
CA LEU A 134 36.07 -18.25 -20.87
C LEU A 134 37.28 -19.16 -20.51
N PRO A 135 37.03 -20.35 -19.94
CA PRO A 135 38.11 -21.30 -19.65
C PRO A 135 38.97 -21.70 -20.85
N ASP A 136 38.46 -21.54 -22.06
CA ASP A 136 39.14 -21.72 -23.33
C ASP A 136 40.01 -20.53 -23.77
N GLY A 137 40.06 -19.47 -22.96
CA GLY A 137 40.81 -18.24 -23.23
C GLY A 137 40.11 -17.24 -24.18
N ASN A 138 38.91 -17.54 -24.66
CA ASN A 138 38.17 -16.63 -25.53
C ASN A 138 37.49 -15.54 -24.73
N PRO A 139 37.59 -14.27 -25.17
CA PRO A 139 36.86 -13.19 -24.52
C PRO A 139 35.36 -13.29 -24.83
N THR A 140 34.55 -13.25 -23.79
CA THR A 140 33.08 -13.14 -23.93
C THR A 140 32.55 -11.97 -23.15
N LEU A 141 31.45 -11.38 -23.63
CA LEU A 141 30.74 -10.32 -22.92
C LEU A 141 29.69 -10.98 -21.98
N ILE A 142 29.89 -10.83 -20.70
CA ILE A 142 28.89 -11.21 -19.72
C ILE A 142 28.20 -9.93 -19.24
N THR A 143 26.88 -9.91 -19.27
CA THR A 143 26.12 -8.83 -18.65
C THR A 143 26.03 -9.09 -17.16
N GLN A 144 26.62 -8.23 -16.38
CA GLN A 144 26.47 -8.20 -14.93
C GLN A 144 25.47 -7.12 -14.55
N PHE A 145 24.72 -7.36 -13.51
CA PHE A 145 23.80 -6.39 -12.91
C PHE A 145 24.51 -5.72 -11.74
N ASN A 146 24.63 -4.40 -11.79
CA ASN A 146 25.16 -3.63 -10.67
C ASN A 146 23.99 -3.14 -9.83
N PRO A 147 23.71 -3.75 -8.65
CA PRO A 147 22.65 -3.27 -7.75
C PRO A 147 23.11 -2.02 -7.00
N GLY A 148 22.14 -1.26 -6.51
CA GLY A 148 22.41 -0.18 -5.55
C GLY A 148 22.39 1.22 -6.13
N ASN A 149 21.99 1.42 -7.36
CA ASN A 149 21.80 2.75 -7.92
C ASN A 149 20.43 3.30 -7.54
N ARG A 150 20.43 4.56 -7.08
CA ARG A 150 19.20 5.31 -6.84
C ARG A 150 18.71 5.91 -8.17
N LYS A 151 17.43 5.70 -8.50
CA LYS A 151 16.78 6.35 -9.64
C LYS A 151 15.59 7.18 -9.18
N THR A 152 15.50 8.38 -9.72
CA THR A 152 14.42 9.33 -9.40
C THR A 152 13.62 9.62 -10.65
N HIS A 153 12.30 9.51 -10.54
CA HIS A 153 11.35 9.70 -11.61
C HIS A 153 10.40 10.85 -11.28
N PHE A 154 10.00 11.60 -12.29
CA PHE A 154 8.93 12.59 -12.13
C PHE A 154 7.60 11.86 -11.90
N SER A 155 6.81 12.37 -10.95
CA SER A 155 5.49 11.84 -10.66
C SER A 155 4.47 12.97 -10.50
N THR A 156 3.19 12.65 -10.74
CA THR A 156 2.08 13.57 -10.46
C THR A 156 0.96 12.77 -9.83
N ASP A 157 0.50 13.18 -8.65
CA ASP A 157 -0.64 12.58 -7.97
C ASP A 157 -1.89 13.43 -8.20
N VAL A 158 -2.93 12.80 -8.76
CA VAL A 158 -4.23 13.41 -8.99
C VAL A 158 -5.32 12.56 -8.36
N GLY A 159 -6.24 13.19 -7.63
CA GLY A 159 -7.26 12.39 -6.93
C GLY A 159 -8.22 13.20 -6.09
N GLY A 160 -8.87 12.49 -5.17
CA GLY A 160 -9.83 13.01 -4.21
C GLY A 160 -9.29 13.03 -2.79
N VAL A 161 -9.79 13.96 -2.02
CA VAL A 161 -9.48 14.15 -0.60
C VAL A 161 -10.77 14.23 0.19
N LEU A 162 -10.86 13.47 1.26
CA LEU A 162 -11.95 13.52 2.22
C LEU A 162 -11.38 13.86 3.60
N GLU A 163 -11.82 14.98 4.13
CA GLU A 163 -11.40 15.48 5.44
C GLU A 163 -12.55 15.44 6.44
N PHE A 164 -12.23 15.08 7.68
CA PHE A 164 -13.14 15.14 8.81
C PHE A 164 -12.53 15.97 9.93
N TYR A 165 -13.37 16.77 10.58
CA TYR A 165 -12.97 17.69 11.63
C TYR A 165 -13.61 17.29 12.97
N PRO A 166 -13.01 16.33 13.72
CA PRO A 166 -13.55 15.90 15.02
C PRO A 166 -13.54 17.03 16.06
N SER A 167 -12.60 17.96 15.92
CA SER A 167 -12.53 19.17 16.72
C SER A 167 -12.01 20.35 15.89
N ARG A 168 -12.01 21.55 16.47
CA ARG A 168 -11.46 22.74 15.80
C ARG A 168 -9.96 22.63 15.52
N ARG A 169 -9.23 21.79 16.29
CA ARG A 169 -7.77 21.62 16.19
C ARG A 169 -7.34 20.31 15.55
N MET A 170 -8.26 19.38 15.32
CA MET A 170 -7.95 18.05 14.78
C MET A 170 -8.54 17.84 13.40
N LEU A 171 -7.79 17.15 12.57
CA LEU A 171 -8.12 16.75 11.21
C LEU A 171 -7.86 15.25 11.05
N VAL A 172 -8.82 14.56 10.49
CA VAL A 172 -8.67 13.18 9.96
C VAL A 172 -8.85 13.26 8.46
N ARG A 173 -7.93 12.69 7.70
CA ARG A 173 -7.92 12.78 6.25
C ARG A 173 -7.69 11.43 5.58
N PHE A 174 -8.42 11.24 4.48
CA PHE A 174 -8.26 10.14 3.55
C PHE A 174 -8.06 10.71 2.15
N ASP A 175 -7.03 10.24 1.46
CA ASP A 175 -6.78 10.57 0.07
C ASP A 175 -6.82 9.29 -0.76
N ALA A 176 -7.35 9.40 -1.96
CA ALA A 176 -7.27 8.34 -2.96
C ALA A 176 -7.01 8.98 -4.32
N GLY A 177 -6.06 8.45 -5.06
CA GLY A 177 -5.68 9.04 -6.33
C GLY A 177 -4.84 8.13 -7.21
N ASP A 178 -4.52 8.68 -8.37
CA ASP A 178 -3.64 8.10 -9.37
C ASP A 178 -2.30 8.83 -9.33
N THR A 179 -1.26 8.13 -8.93
CA THR A 179 0.11 8.60 -9.01
C THR A 179 0.68 8.20 -10.36
N ILE A 180 0.72 9.13 -11.28
CA ILE A 180 1.24 8.98 -12.63
C ILE A 180 2.77 9.13 -12.56
N ILE A 181 3.51 8.08 -12.88
CA ILE A 181 4.98 8.05 -12.84
C ILE A 181 5.51 8.00 -14.24
N ARG A 182 6.45 8.90 -14.58
CA ARG A 182 7.15 8.92 -15.88
C ARG A 182 8.53 8.29 -15.71
N PHE A 183 8.67 7.08 -16.17
CA PHE A 183 9.96 6.41 -16.30
C PHE A 183 10.68 6.90 -17.54
N GLY A 184 11.97 7.25 -17.40
CA GLY A 184 12.82 7.63 -18.54
C GLY A 184 13.22 6.42 -19.36
N GLU A 185 13.85 6.67 -20.50
CA GLU A 185 14.51 5.61 -21.28
C GLU A 185 15.55 4.89 -20.41
N HIS A 186 15.63 3.57 -20.53
CA HIS A 186 16.54 2.74 -19.76
C HIS A 186 16.98 1.53 -20.59
N ASP A 187 18.11 0.95 -20.19
CA ASP A 187 18.62 -0.25 -20.83
C ASP A 187 18.02 -1.48 -20.13
N GLU A 188 17.45 -2.37 -20.93
CA GLU A 188 16.93 -3.67 -20.51
C GLU A 188 17.75 -4.80 -21.14
N VAL A 189 17.78 -5.95 -20.47
CA VAL A 189 18.45 -7.15 -20.97
C VAL A 189 17.41 -8.17 -21.39
N SER A 190 17.41 -8.56 -22.64
CA SER A 190 16.60 -9.68 -23.12
C SER A 190 17.41 -10.96 -23.14
N GLY A 191 16.83 -12.01 -22.61
CA GLY A 191 17.38 -13.36 -22.64
C GLY A 191 17.67 -13.91 -21.24
N VAL A 192 17.46 -15.21 -21.10
CA VAL A 192 17.90 -15.94 -19.92
C VAL A 192 19.43 -16.02 -19.98
N VAL A 193 20.10 -15.58 -18.92
CA VAL A 193 21.55 -15.79 -18.78
C VAL A 193 21.79 -17.29 -18.67
N SER A 194 21.86 -17.97 -19.80
CA SER A 194 22.36 -19.33 -19.89
C SER A 194 23.72 -19.27 -20.56
N SER A 195 24.57 -20.20 -20.24
CA SER A 195 25.92 -20.35 -20.84
C SER A 195 25.94 -20.44 -22.37
N PHE A 196 24.79 -20.42 -23.03
CA PHE A 196 24.63 -20.60 -24.47
C PHE A 196 23.94 -19.44 -25.18
N VAL A 197 23.45 -18.42 -24.46
CA VAL A 197 22.76 -17.27 -25.05
C VAL A 197 23.45 -15.99 -24.64
N THR A 198 23.98 -15.25 -25.59
CA THR A 198 24.51 -13.89 -25.34
C THR A 198 23.34 -12.98 -25.04
N PRO A 199 23.22 -12.44 -23.83
CA PRO A 199 22.14 -11.51 -23.54
C PRO A 199 22.29 -10.25 -24.41
N SER A 200 21.22 -9.84 -25.07
CA SER A 200 21.21 -8.58 -25.80
C SER A 200 20.67 -7.48 -24.88
N VAL A 201 21.44 -6.41 -24.80
CA VAL A 201 21.00 -5.17 -24.14
C VAL A 201 20.24 -4.35 -25.18
N PHE A 202 19.00 -3.98 -24.90
CA PHE A 202 18.21 -3.09 -25.74
C PHE A 202 17.72 -1.90 -24.92
N ARG A 203 17.56 -0.78 -25.60
CA ARG A 203 17.07 0.44 -24.96
C ARG A 203 15.55 0.46 -24.96
N ALA A 204 14.97 0.33 -23.77
CA ALA A 204 13.53 0.45 -23.56
C ALA A 204 13.12 1.94 -23.65
N PRO A 205 12.01 2.26 -24.32
CA PRO A 205 11.53 3.63 -24.45
C PRO A 205 10.99 4.15 -23.12
N ALA A 206 10.95 5.48 -23.00
CA ALA A 206 10.31 6.12 -21.87
C ALA A 206 8.82 5.76 -21.78
N GLU A 207 8.37 5.34 -20.62
CA GLU A 207 6.99 4.91 -20.34
C GLU A 207 6.35 5.75 -19.24
N THR A 208 5.03 5.88 -19.29
CA THR A 208 4.24 6.51 -18.21
C THR A 208 3.28 5.50 -17.68
N THR A 209 3.37 5.23 -16.38
CA THR A 209 2.50 4.28 -15.68
C THR A 209 1.55 4.99 -14.73
N HIS A 210 0.40 4.36 -14.51
CA HIS A 210 -0.63 4.80 -13.59
C HIS A 210 -0.61 3.92 -12.35
N SER A 211 -0.49 4.52 -11.17
CA SER A 211 -0.26 3.82 -9.90
C SER A 211 -1.27 4.33 -8.87
N PHE A 212 -2.12 3.43 -8.36
CA PHE A 212 -3.09 3.82 -7.33
C PHE A 212 -2.38 4.13 -6.01
N GLN A 213 -2.68 5.29 -5.42
CA GLN A 213 -2.20 5.66 -4.09
C GLN A 213 -3.38 5.94 -3.16
N PHE A 214 -3.29 5.39 -1.95
CA PHE A 214 -4.19 5.68 -0.86
C PHE A 214 -3.38 6.18 0.34
N THR A 215 -3.80 7.31 0.94
CA THR A 215 -3.24 7.79 2.20
C THR A 215 -4.34 7.99 3.23
N ALA A 216 -4.01 7.76 4.50
CA ALA A 216 -4.91 7.95 5.61
C ALA A 216 -4.14 8.49 6.82
N GLY A 217 -4.58 9.61 7.37
CA GLY A 217 -3.79 10.31 8.38
C GLY A 217 -4.58 11.19 9.33
N ILE A 218 -3.85 11.66 10.32
CA ILE A 218 -4.32 12.61 11.32
C ILE A 218 -3.46 13.86 11.29
N GLY A 219 -4.06 15.01 11.60
CA GLY A 219 -3.35 16.27 11.59
C GLY A 219 -3.89 17.26 12.61
N PHE A 220 -3.12 18.31 12.76
CA PHE A 220 -3.47 19.46 13.58
C PHE A 220 -3.69 20.70 12.70
N ARG A 221 -4.60 21.52 13.14
CA ARG A 221 -5.04 22.73 12.47
C ARG A 221 -4.64 23.94 13.29
N PHE A 222 -3.82 24.81 12.71
CA PHE A 222 -3.29 26.00 13.38
C PHE A 222 -4.03 27.25 12.86
N ARG A 223 -4.70 27.97 13.76
CA ARG A 223 -5.26 29.29 13.49
C ARG A 223 -4.17 30.35 13.65
N GLY A 224 -3.93 31.12 12.62
CA GLY A 224 -3.10 32.31 12.72
C GLY A 224 -3.95 33.46 13.29
N GLY A 225 -3.67 33.87 14.53
CA GLY A 225 -4.34 35.03 15.15
C GLY A 225 -4.80 34.75 16.57
N ALA A 226 -4.52 35.68 17.46
CA ALA A 226 -4.93 35.67 18.85
C ALA A 226 -6.45 35.78 18.96
N ASP A 227 -7.11 34.68 19.23
CA ASP A 227 -8.43 34.63 19.85
C ASP A 227 -8.63 33.25 20.49
N ASP A 228 -7.90 32.97 21.55
CA ASP A 228 -8.20 31.89 22.49
C ASP A 228 -9.28 32.28 23.52
N GLY A 229 -10.02 33.35 23.24
CA GLY A 229 -11.14 33.85 24.03
C GLY A 229 -12.47 33.35 23.49
N GLY A 230 -12.93 32.18 23.88
CA GLY A 230 -14.33 31.88 23.58
C GLY A 230 -14.71 30.41 23.64
N GLY A 231 -15.08 29.96 24.82
CA GLY A 231 -16.17 29.00 24.98
C GLY A 231 -15.85 27.58 24.57
N ALA A 232 -15.20 26.83 25.41
CA ALA A 232 -15.57 25.44 25.60
C ALA A 232 -17.06 25.42 25.93
N GLY A 233 -17.89 25.26 24.91
CA GLY A 233 -19.30 24.97 25.10
C GLY A 233 -19.34 23.65 25.87
N GLN A 234 -19.53 23.74 27.16
CA GLN A 234 -19.94 22.66 28.02
C GLN A 234 -21.22 22.07 27.43
N GLN A 235 -21.09 21.11 26.54
CA GLN A 235 -22.20 20.21 26.30
C GLN A 235 -22.37 19.42 27.60
N SER A 236 -23.41 19.78 28.31
CA SER A 236 -23.93 19.14 29.50
C SER A 236 -23.85 17.61 29.36
N GLY A 237 -23.20 16.97 30.34
CA GLY A 237 -22.97 15.54 30.41
C GLY A 237 -24.26 14.73 30.67
N GLY A 238 -25.13 14.68 29.67
CA GLY A 238 -26.07 13.58 29.55
C GLY A 238 -25.30 12.37 29.03
N ARG A 239 -25.25 11.28 29.80
CA ARG A 239 -24.76 9.99 29.29
C ARG A 239 -25.57 9.64 28.03
N GLU A 240 -24.98 9.92 26.88
CA GLU A 240 -25.59 9.60 25.60
C GLU A 240 -25.65 8.07 25.51
N ARG A 241 -26.83 7.52 25.21
CA ARG A 241 -27.00 6.08 25.00
C ARG A 241 -26.01 5.60 23.95
N VAL A 242 -25.24 4.57 24.33
CA VAL A 242 -24.31 3.90 23.41
C VAL A 242 -25.08 3.48 22.17
N ARG A 243 -24.61 3.93 21.00
CA ARG A 243 -25.11 3.44 19.71
C ARG A 243 -24.60 2.03 19.53
N ARG A 244 -25.52 1.08 19.42
CA ARG A 244 -25.19 -0.34 19.53
C ARG A 244 -24.58 -0.91 18.25
N PHE A 245 -25.04 -0.47 17.09
CA PHE A 245 -24.60 -1.01 15.81
C PHE A 245 -23.66 -0.04 15.11
N GLU A 246 -22.58 -0.62 14.55
CA GLU A 246 -21.60 0.06 13.72
C GLU A 246 -21.44 -0.70 12.40
N VAL A 247 -21.45 0.02 11.29
CA VAL A 247 -21.17 -0.53 9.94
C VAL A 247 -20.20 0.41 9.26
N GLY A 248 -19.17 -0.12 8.64
CA GLY A 248 -18.15 0.70 7.96
C GLY A 248 -17.54 0.03 6.76
N ILE A 249 -16.97 0.87 5.90
CA ILE A 249 -16.09 0.46 4.81
C ILE A 249 -14.67 0.92 5.13
N GLN A 250 -13.69 0.21 4.61
CA GLN A 250 -12.29 0.48 4.92
C GLN A 250 -11.36 0.12 3.77
N PHE A 251 -10.24 0.80 3.72
CA PHE A 251 -9.04 0.38 3.04
C PHE A 251 -8.21 -0.47 4.01
N SER A 252 -7.58 -1.54 3.52
CA SER A 252 -6.69 -2.41 4.29
C SER A 252 -5.36 -2.57 3.56
N SER A 253 -4.28 -2.49 4.30
CA SER A 253 -2.95 -2.82 3.82
C SER A 253 -2.33 -3.86 4.75
N LEU A 254 -2.05 -5.04 4.20
CA LEU A 254 -1.48 -6.18 4.92
C LEU A 254 -0.06 -6.42 4.43
N LEU A 255 0.92 -6.29 5.31
CA LEU A 255 2.31 -6.57 5.04
C LEU A 255 2.59 -8.06 5.23
N LEU A 256 2.47 -8.84 4.16
CA LEU A 256 2.76 -10.28 4.20
C LEU A 256 4.26 -10.51 4.23
N ARG A 257 4.73 -11.17 5.29
CA ARG A 257 6.07 -11.74 5.35
C ARG A 257 6.04 -13.12 4.72
N LEU A 258 6.87 -13.27 3.68
CA LEU A 258 6.98 -14.51 2.93
C LEU A 258 8.05 -15.39 3.55
N SER A 259 7.84 -16.69 3.51
CA SER A 259 8.89 -17.63 3.84
C SER A 259 10.01 -17.54 2.82
N PRO A 260 11.28 -17.59 3.24
CA PRO A 260 12.38 -17.79 2.31
C PRO A 260 12.13 -19.10 1.58
N GLN A 261 12.16 -19.03 0.26
CA GLN A 261 12.10 -20.22 -0.55
C GLN A 261 13.52 -20.69 -0.78
N SER A 262 13.85 -21.86 -0.30
CA SER A 262 15.08 -22.49 -0.68
C SER A 262 14.96 -22.98 -2.14
N PHE A 263 15.28 -22.11 -3.10
CA PHE A 263 15.75 -22.61 -4.37
C PHE A 263 17.07 -23.34 -4.04
N GLY A 264 17.01 -24.66 -4.02
CA GLY A 264 18.18 -25.49 -3.70
C GLY A 264 19.29 -25.46 -4.77
N SER A 265 19.45 -24.34 -5.45
CA SER A 265 20.54 -24.12 -6.39
C SER A 265 21.66 -23.35 -5.70
N PRO A 266 22.86 -23.92 -5.61
CA PRO A 266 24.03 -23.20 -5.12
C PRO A 266 24.38 -21.98 -5.97
N PHE A 267 23.81 -21.85 -7.16
CA PHE A 267 24.04 -20.75 -8.10
C PHE A 267 23.07 -19.59 -7.95
N PHE A 268 21.95 -19.77 -7.24
CA PHE A 268 20.97 -18.72 -7.01
C PHE A 268 20.67 -18.66 -5.51
N PRO A 269 21.30 -17.76 -4.77
CA PRO A 269 20.96 -17.55 -3.37
C PRO A 269 19.46 -17.20 -3.28
N SER A 270 18.78 -17.84 -2.33
CA SER A 270 17.40 -17.49 -2.02
C SER A 270 17.32 -15.99 -1.72
N PRO A 271 16.39 -15.27 -2.32
CA PRO A 271 16.18 -13.89 -1.91
C PRO A 271 15.83 -13.88 -0.42
N ASP A 272 16.39 -12.92 0.29
CA ASP A 272 16.12 -12.66 1.70
C ASP A 272 14.62 -12.66 2.00
N GLU A 273 14.24 -12.92 3.26
CA GLU A 273 12.86 -12.85 3.74
C GLU A 273 12.20 -11.54 3.27
N GLY A 274 11.50 -11.60 2.14
CA GLY A 274 10.81 -10.46 1.57
C GLY A 274 9.50 -10.18 2.34
N SER A 275 9.20 -8.92 2.59
CA SER A 275 7.86 -8.49 2.97
C SER A 275 7.19 -7.80 1.79
N GLN A 276 5.94 -8.12 1.55
CA GLN A 276 5.16 -7.51 0.48
C GLN A 276 3.86 -6.94 1.02
N ALA A 277 3.55 -5.70 0.67
CA ALA A 277 2.30 -5.06 1.02
C ALA A 277 1.18 -5.51 0.06
N GLU A 278 0.05 -5.93 0.62
CA GLU A 278 -1.17 -6.20 -0.10
C GLU A 278 -2.17 -5.09 0.21
N ALA A 279 -2.58 -4.34 -0.82
CA ALA A 279 -3.59 -3.30 -0.73
C ALA A 279 -4.97 -3.87 -1.03
N GLY A 280 -5.96 -3.57 -0.20
CA GLY A 280 -7.30 -4.11 -0.32
C GLY A 280 -8.39 -3.22 0.25
N PHE A 281 -9.62 -3.66 0.05
CA PHE A 281 -10.82 -3.00 0.55
C PHE A 281 -11.64 -3.98 1.37
N GLY A 282 -12.35 -3.45 2.36
CA GLY A 282 -13.13 -4.29 3.23
C GLY A 282 -14.33 -3.58 3.82
N GLY A 283 -15.06 -4.37 4.61
CA GLY A 283 -16.17 -3.90 5.39
C GLY A 283 -16.10 -4.43 6.81
N ARG A 284 -16.75 -3.72 7.70
CA ARG A 284 -16.84 -4.07 9.12
C ARG A 284 -18.23 -3.86 9.64
N VAL A 285 -18.64 -4.75 10.52
CA VAL A 285 -19.83 -4.62 11.35
C VAL A 285 -19.45 -4.78 12.82
N GLY A 286 -20.06 -4.03 13.71
CA GLY A 286 -19.78 -4.08 15.13
C GLY A 286 -21.03 -3.95 15.97
N TYR A 287 -21.00 -4.54 17.16
CA TYR A 287 -22.03 -4.40 18.17
C TYR A 287 -21.41 -3.97 19.50
N ASN A 288 -21.78 -2.79 19.96
CA ASN A 288 -21.31 -2.21 21.22
C ASN A 288 -22.21 -2.68 22.37
N PHE A 289 -21.69 -3.52 23.25
CA PHE A 289 -22.39 -3.94 24.47
C PHE A 289 -22.38 -2.83 25.53
N THR A 290 -21.21 -2.16 25.61
CA THR A 290 -20.98 -1.04 26.52
C THR A 290 -20.20 0.06 25.79
N ASP A 291 -19.93 1.18 26.46
CA ASP A 291 -19.03 2.22 25.94
C ASP A 291 -17.60 1.72 25.71
N ASN A 292 -17.20 0.69 26.46
CA ASN A 292 -15.83 0.22 26.50
C ASN A 292 -15.62 -1.12 25.78
N PHE A 293 -16.68 -1.89 25.54
CA PHE A 293 -16.60 -3.24 24.99
C PHE A 293 -17.53 -3.44 23.80
N ALA A 294 -16.99 -3.97 22.70
CA ALA A 294 -17.74 -4.36 21.52
C ALA A 294 -17.22 -5.65 20.91
N LEU A 295 -18.10 -6.36 20.21
CA LEU A 295 -17.76 -7.41 19.26
C LEU A 295 -17.82 -6.85 17.85
N GLU A 296 -16.92 -7.32 17.00
CA GLU A 296 -16.83 -6.90 15.61
C GLU A 296 -16.47 -8.04 14.66
N ALA A 297 -16.97 -7.93 13.44
CA ALA A 297 -16.61 -8.78 12.33
C ALA A 297 -16.07 -7.90 11.20
N GLU A 298 -15.02 -8.35 10.55
CA GLU A 298 -14.33 -7.62 9.49
C GLU A 298 -14.00 -8.57 8.34
N GLY A 299 -14.21 -8.11 7.10
CA GLY A 299 -13.79 -8.83 5.91
C GLY A 299 -13.01 -7.92 4.98
N ASN A 300 -11.86 -8.38 4.48
CA ASN A 300 -11.01 -7.66 3.54
C ASN A 300 -10.75 -8.50 2.29
N PHE A 301 -10.76 -7.85 1.15
CA PHE A 301 -10.43 -8.42 -0.15
C PHE A 301 -9.26 -7.66 -0.77
N TYR A 302 -8.25 -8.39 -1.22
CA TYR A 302 -7.05 -7.83 -1.83
C TYR A 302 -7.07 -8.16 -3.33
N PRO A 303 -7.41 -7.19 -4.21
CA PRO A 303 -7.70 -7.44 -5.63
C PRO A 303 -6.47 -7.74 -6.48
N ARG A 304 -5.26 -7.53 -5.94
CA ARG A 304 -4.04 -7.85 -6.67
C ARG A 304 -3.89 -9.35 -6.81
N ARG A 305 -3.84 -9.82 -8.07
CA ARG A 305 -3.51 -11.21 -8.36
C ARG A 305 -2.03 -11.42 -8.23
N ARG A 306 -1.65 -12.25 -7.30
CA ARG A 306 -0.28 -12.67 -7.13
C ARG A 306 0.03 -13.85 -8.04
N GLU A 307 0.90 -13.64 -9.02
CA GLU A 307 1.40 -14.68 -9.92
C GLU A 307 2.78 -15.16 -9.46
N ASP A 308 2.89 -15.57 -8.20
CA ASP A 308 4.13 -16.17 -7.72
C ASP A 308 4.09 -17.67 -7.97
N PHE A 309 5.06 -18.17 -8.72
CA PHE A 309 5.30 -19.62 -8.89
C PHE A 309 5.74 -20.30 -7.59
N THR A 310 5.89 -19.54 -6.55
CA THR A 310 6.55 -19.91 -5.31
C THR A 310 5.58 -20.11 -4.14
N ALA A 311 4.52 -20.74 -4.35
CA ALA A 311 3.92 -21.74 -3.48
C ALA A 311 3.12 -21.35 -2.23
N THR A 312 3.51 -20.39 -1.40
CA THR A 312 2.86 -20.24 -0.09
C THR A 312 1.64 -19.36 -0.12
N VAL A 313 1.69 -18.36 -0.94
CA VAL A 313 0.66 -17.32 -1.09
C VAL A 313 0.52 -16.97 -2.56
N GLY A 314 -0.70 -17.01 -3.09
CA GLY A 314 -0.94 -16.69 -4.49
C GLY A 314 -2.40 -16.41 -4.79
N GLY A 315 -2.65 -15.85 -5.95
CA GLY A 315 -3.98 -15.44 -6.39
C GLY A 315 -4.46 -14.19 -5.64
N TYR A 316 -5.75 -14.19 -5.29
CA TYR A 316 -6.41 -13.09 -4.59
C TYR A 316 -6.53 -13.45 -3.11
N PRO A 317 -5.82 -12.77 -2.20
CA PRO A 317 -6.02 -12.93 -0.77
C PRO A 317 -7.39 -12.41 -0.34
N THR A 318 -8.02 -13.13 0.58
CA THR A 318 -9.22 -12.69 1.29
C THR A 318 -9.05 -12.98 2.77
N GLN A 319 -9.50 -12.06 3.61
CA GLN A 319 -9.38 -12.17 5.06
C GLN A 319 -10.75 -11.98 5.71
N MET A 320 -11.06 -12.81 6.70
CA MET A 320 -12.20 -12.60 7.59
C MET A 320 -11.77 -12.78 9.04
N GLN A 321 -12.21 -11.87 9.89
CA GLN A 321 -11.84 -11.80 11.30
C GLN A 321 -13.07 -11.49 12.14
N PHE A 322 -13.15 -12.11 13.32
CA PHE A 322 -14.20 -11.89 14.31
C PHE A 322 -13.54 -11.71 15.67
N GLY A 323 -14.00 -10.78 16.47
CA GLY A 323 -13.41 -10.63 17.78
C GLY A 323 -13.94 -9.47 18.58
N ALA A 324 -13.16 -9.09 19.56
CA ALA A 324 -13.51 -8.07 20.50
C ALA A 324 -12.61 -6.84 20.38
N LYS A 325 -13.17 -5.68 20.67
CA LYS A 325 -12.43 -4.47 21.02
C LYS A 325 -12.80 -4.02 22.43
N TYR A 326 -11.78 -3.60 23.17
CA TYR A 326 -11.93 -3.07 24.52
C TYR A 326 -11.11 -1.80 24.68
N GLY A 327 -11.70 -0.75 25.25
CA GLY A 327 -11.00 0.52 25.42
C GLY A 327 -11.85 1.60 26.03
N ARG A 328 -11.56 2.84 25.67
CA ARG A 328 -12.26 4.01 26.20
C ARG A 328 -12.70 4.95 25.10
N ARG A 329 -13.95 5.39 25.17
CA ARG A 329 -14.51 6.46 24.35
C ARG A 329 -14.47 7.79 25.07
N PHE A 330 -14.03 8.79 24.35
CA PHE A 330 -14.08 10.20 24.72
C PHE A 330 -15.10 10.91 23.82
N ASN A 331 -15.35 12.17 24.05
CA ASN A 331 -16.37 12.92 23.28
C ASN A 331 -16.11 12.90 21.76
N ASN A 332 -14.87 13.09 21.34
CA ASN A 332 -14.50 13.28 19.94
C ASN A 332 -13.67 12.11 19.38
N PHE A 333 -13.14 11.24 20.21
CA PHE A 333 -12.32 10.10 19.82
C PHE A 333 -12.46 8.92 20.79
N GLY A 334 -11.99 7.75 20.36
CA GLY A 334 -11.90 6.55 21.21
C GLY A 334 -10.62 5.81 20.92
N VAL A 335 -10.07 5.15 21.95
CA VAL A 335 -8.86 4.32 21.86
C VAL A 335 -9.21 2.94 22.36
N PHE A 336 -8.92 1.92 21.57
CA PHE A 336 -9.27 0.54 21.84
C PHE A 336 -8.09 -0.38 21.55
N ALA A 337 -7.94 -1.42 22.37
CA ALA A 337 -7.22 -2.63 22.01
C ALA A 337 -8.19 -3.58 21.29
N LYS A 338 -7.68 -4.37 20.36
CA LYS A 338 -8.47 -5.35 19.61
C LYS A 338 -7.78 -6.71 19.58
N ALA A 339 -8.60 -7.78 19.58
CA ALA A 339 -8.16 -9.14 19.40
C ALA A 339 -9.20 -9.87 18.53
N ARG A 340 -8.79 -10.32 17.33
CA ARG A 340 -9.69 -10.87 16.33
C ARG A 340 -9.11 -12.14 15.71
N PRO A 341 -9.48 -13.34 16.20
CA PRO A 341 -9.24 -14.58 15.46
C PRO A 341 -9.98 -14.57 14.12
N GLY A 342 -9.44 -15.31 13.16
CA GLY A 342 -10.02 -15.39 11.83
C GLY A 342 -9.21 -16.27 10.89
N PHE A 343 -9.31 -15.97 9.62
CA PHE A 343 -8.57 -16.69 8.59
C PHE A 343 -8.21 -15.79 7.41
N VAL A 344 -7.12 -16.18 6.75
CA VAL A 344 -6.68 -15.63 5.47
C VAL A 344 -6.71 -16.76 4.44
N SER A 345 -7.37 -16.53 3.32
CA SER A 345 -7.50 -17.49 2.23
C SER A 345 -6.81 -16.97 0.98
N PHE A 346 -5.94 -17.75 0.41
CA PHE A 346 -5.26 -17.50 -0.86
C PHE A 346 -5.93 -18.33 -1.95
N SER A 347 -6.36 -17.71 -3.04
CA SER A 347 -7.13 -18.40 -4.07
C SER A 347 -6.29 -19.35 -4.93
N ARG A 348 -4.96 -19.17 -4.95
CA ARG A 348 -4.02 -20.02 -5.67
C ARG A 348 -2.75 -20.20 -4.83
N VAL A 349 -2.53 -21.41 -4.36
CA VAL A 349 -1.30 -21.82 -3.72
C VAL A 349 -0.75 -22.98 -4.52
N ALA A 350 0.50 -22.91 -4.93
CA ALA A 350 1.11 -24.00 -5.69
C ALA A 350 1.19 -25.27 -4.83
N THR A 351 0.91 -26.39 -5.45
CA THR A 351 1.00 -27.73 -4.86
C THR A 351 1.67 -28.66 -5.86
N VAL A 352 2.46 -29.59 -5.39
CA VAL A 352 3.04 -30.62 -6.24
C VAL A 352 1.93 -31.63 -6.57
N THR A 353 1.62 -31.76 -7.86
CA THR A 353 0.61 -32.71 -8.36
C THR A 353 1.21 -33.97 -8.98
N GLY A 354 2.49 -33.95 -9.29
CA GLY A 354 3.25 -35.05 -9.87
C GLY A 354 4.71 -34.67 -10.02
N THR A 355 5.48 -35.56 -10.64
CA THR A 355 6.87 -35.32 -11.01
C THR A 355 7.12 -35.79 -12.43
N GLU A 356 7.87 -35.01 -13.20
CA GLU A 356 8.38 -35.37 -14.51
C GLU A 356 9.89 -35.56 -14.45
N THR A 357 10.40 -36.56 -15.16
CA THR A 357 11.84 -36.81 -15.25
C THR A 357 12.34 -36.54 -16.65
N PHE A 358 13.44 -35.81 -16.78
CA PHE A 358 14.13 -35.62 -18.06
C PHE A 358 15.64 -35.88 -17.89
N THR A 359 16.26 -36.33 -18.95
CA THR A 359 17.71 -36.60 -18.95
C THR A 359 18.43 -35.57 -19.79
N PHE A 360 19.40 -34.89 -19.19
CA PHE A 360 20.23 -33.92 -19.87
C PHE A 360 21.71 -34.17 -19.52
N GLY A 361 22.59 -34.24 -20.51
CA GLY A 361 24.01 -34.49 -20.29
C GLY A 361 24.34 -35.84 -19.66
N GLY A 362 23.45 -36.84 -19.76
CA GLY A 362 23.61 -38.17 -19.14
C GLY A 362 23.12 -38.24 -17.69
N GLU A 363 22.69 -37.13 -17.10
CA GLU A 363 22.11 -37.11 -15.77
C GLU A 363 20.59 -36.99 -15.83
N THR A 364 19.90 -37.63 -14.90
CA THR A 364 18.42 -37.60 -14.81
C THR A 364 17.98 -36.61 -13.78
N PHE A 365 17.16 -35.65 -14.20
CA PHE A 365 16.57 -34.61 -13.37
C PHE A 365 15.10 -34.88 -13.15
N THR A 366 14.63 -34.66 -11.93
CA THR A 366 13.21 -34.76 -11.59
C THR A 366 12.68 -33.37 -11.29
N VAL A 367 11.62 -32.96 -12.01
CA VAL A 367 10.98 -31.64 -11.85
C VAL A 367 9.56 -31.86 -11.33
N PRO A 368 9.13 -31.12 -10.33
CA PRO A 368 7.75 -31.20 -9.86
C PRO A 368 6.77 -30.60 -10.87
N THR A 369 5.71 -31.31 -11.18
CA THR A 369 4.56 -30.76 -11.88
C THR A 369 3.71 -30.01 -10.88
N LEU A 370 3.49 -28.71 -11.14
CA LEU A 370 2.78 -27.84 -10.21
C LEU A 370 1.31 -27.69 -10.60
N GLY A 371 0.43 -27.90 -9.63
CA GLY A 371 -0.96 -27.47 -9.65
C GLY A 371 -1.18 -26.27 -8.76
N SER A 372 -2.40 -25.73 -8.77
CA SER A 372 -2.77 -24.65 -7.87
C SER A 372 -4.11 -24.92 -7.18
N ASN A 373 -4.15 -24.77 -5.86
CA ASN A 373 -5.33 -24.97 -5.04
C ASN A 373 -5.58 -23.78 -4.12
N ARG A 374 -6.83 -23.56 -3.74
CA ARG A 374 -7.15 -22.61 -2.67
C ARG A 374 -6.67 -23.17 -1.34
N LYS A 375 -5.96 -22.35 -0.55
CA LYS A 375 -5.60 -22.69 0.84
C LYS A 375 -6.03 -21.58 1.79
N THR A 376 -6.54 -22.00 2.95
CA THR A 376 -7.01 -21.12 4.00
C THR A 376 -6.19 -21.41 5.26
N TYR A 377 -5.68 -20.35 5.87
CA TYR A 377 -4.85 -20.42 7.06
C TYR A 377 -5.52 -19.69 8.22
N PHE A 378 -5.39 -20.22 9.41
CA PHE A 378 -5.81 -19.53 10.62
C PHE A 378 -5.00 -18.25 10.83
N SER A 379 -5.65 -17.18 11.23
CA SER A 379 -5.02 -15.92 11.57
C SER A 379 -5.56 -15.34 12.86
N MET A 380 -4.75 -14.52 13.53
CA MET A 380 -5.09 -13.76 14.72
C MET A 380 -4.59 -12.33 14.54
N ASP A 381 -5.49 -11.35 14.60
CA ASP A 381 -5.12 -9.94 14.57
C ASP A 381 -5.16 -9.36 15.98
N LEU A 382 -4.01 -8.86 16.44
CA LEU A 382 -3.82 -8.21 17.73
C LEU A 382 -3.32 -6.79 17.51
N GLY A 383 -3.98 -5.80 18.12
CA GLY A 383 -3.55 -4.42 17.89
C GLY A 383 -4.39 -3.37 18.58
N GLY A 384 -4.28 -2.15 18.04
CA GLY A 384 -5.01 -0.99 18.51
C GLY A 384 -5.94 -0.43 17.45
N ALA A 385 -6.97 0.28 17.90
CA ALA A 385 -7.88 1.05 17.07
C ALA A 385 -8.06 2.46 17.62
N LEU A 386 -8.01 3.44 16.73
CA LEU A 386 -8.25 4.84 17.02
C LEU A 386 -9.49 5.29 16.24
N GLU A 387 -10.54 5.64 16.94
CA GLU A 387 -11.79 6.12 16.37
C GLU A 387 -11.94 7.61 16.58
N PHE A 388 -12.47 8.31 15.56
CA PHE A 388 -12.84 9.73 15.68
C PHE A 388 -14.31 9.89 15.34
N TYR A 389 -14.98 10.79 16.04
CA TYR A 389 -16.42 11.00 15.97
C TYR A 389 -16.76 12.40 15.47
N PRO A 390 -16.62 12.67 14.15
CA PRO A 390 -16.95 13.99 13.59
C PRO A 390 -18.44 14.33 13.76
N THR A 391 -19.29 13.32 13.77
CA THR A 391 -20.72 13.49 14.08
C THR A 391 -21.20 12.41 15.05
N ARG A 392 -22.42 12.53 15.53
CA ARG A 392 -23.02 11.47 16.34
C ARG A 392 -23.22 10.16 15.59
N ARG A 393 -23.38 10.20 14.26
CA ARG A 393 -23.67 9.02 13.41
C ARG A 393 -22.46 8.55 12.62
N ILE A 394 -21.53 9.42 12.29
CA ILE A 394 -20.37 9.10 11.47
C ILE A 394 -19.15 8.93 12.38
N PHE A 395 -18.37 7.89 12.14
CA PHE A 395 -17.05 7.73 12.73
C PHE A 395 -16.02 7.42 11.64
N THR A 396 -14.80 7.83 11.88
CA THR A 396 -13.62 7.40 11.13
C THR A 396 -12.74 6.58 12.04
N ARG A 397 -12.06 5.58 11.50
CA ARG A 397 -11.26 4.65 12.29
C ARG A 397 -9.97 4.29 11.58
N PHE A 398 -8.91 4.22 12.37
CA PHE A 398 -7.61 3.67 12.01
C PHE A 398 -7.31 2.49 12.91
N ASP A 399 -6.93 1.38 12.32
CA ASP A 399 -6.43 0.21 13.04
C ASP A 399 -4.99 -0.04 12.66
N LEU A 400 -4.18 -0.38 13.64
CA LEU A 400 -2.85 -0.91 13.47
C LEU A 400 -2.72 -2.18 14.30
N GLY A 401 -2.26 -3.26 13.68
CA GLY A 401 -2.15 -4.53 14.37
C GLY A 401 -1.17 -5.48 13.72
N ASP A 402 -0.88 -6.53 14.44
CA ASP A 402 -0.12 -7.69 13.99
C ASP A 402 -1.07 -8.82 13.63
N THR A 403 -1.17 -9.12 12.34
CA THR A 403 -1.90 -10.26 11.82
C THR A 403 -0.99 -11.49 11.81
N ILE A 404 -1.07 -12.28 12.84
CA ILE A 404 -0.32 -13.53 13.02
C ILE A 404 -0.99 -14.59 12.16
N ILE A 405 -0.28 -15.15 11.18
CA ILE A 405 -0.78 -16.22 10.29
C ILE A 405 -0.03 -17.51 10.59
N ARG A 406 -0.79 -18.59 10.83
CA ARG A 406 -0.24 -19.94 10.99
C ARG A 406 -0.34 -20.69 9.67
N TYR A 407 0.79 -20.80 8.96
CA TYR A 407 0.91 -21.62 7.78
C TYR A 407 1.11 -23.09 8.19
N GLY A 408 0.35 -23.99 7.56
CA GLY A 408 0.55 -25.43 7.72
C GLY A 408 1.78 -25.95 6.96
N GLU A 409 2.08 -27.23 7.13
CA GLU A 409 3.10 -27.94 6.33
C GLU A 409 2.76 -27.83 4.84
N ARG A 410 3.78 -27.60 4.00
CA ARG A 410 3.64 -27.33 2.57
C ARG A 410 4.63 -28.12 1.74
N ASP A 411 4.26 -28.38 0.48
CA ASP A 411 5.18 -28.96 -0.49
C ASP A 411 6.27 -27.91 -0.83
N ASN A 412 7.49 -28.40 -0.97
CA ASN A 412 8.55 -27.59 -1.54
C ASN A 412 8.43 -27.63 -3.07
N THR A 413 8.24 -26.49 -3.69
CA THR A 413 8.02 -26.35 -5.13
C THR A 413 9.25 -25.89 -5.89
N GLY A 414 10.41 -25.82 -5.24
CA GLY A 414 11.69 -25.48 -5.85
C GLY A 414 12.14 -26.51 -6.89
N PHE A 415 13.12 -26.12 -7.67
CA PHE A 415 13.79 -27.00 -8.64
C PHE A 415 14.62 -28.05 -7.88
N PHE A 416 14.47 -29.34 -8.20
CA PHE A 416 15.12 -30.41 -7.45
C PHE A 416 16.20 -31.10 -8.26
N LEU A 417 17.34 -31.29 -7.61
CA LEU A 417 18.21 -32.42 -7.87
C LEU A 417 17.78 -33.59 -6.95
N PRO A 418 17.79 -34.85 -7.40
CA PRO A 418 17.43 -35.96 -6.53
C PRO A 418 18.32 -36.00 -5.27
N PRO A 419 17.78 -36.30 -4.08
CA PRO A 419 16.42 -36.64 -3.74
C PRO A 419 15.53 -35.40 -3.64
N PRO A 420 14.17 -35.55 -3.74
CA PRO A 420 13.25 -34.41 -3.60
C PRO A 420 13.44 -33.78 -2.21
N PRO A 421 13.43 -32.41 -2.12
CA PRO A 421 13.64 -31.75 -0.84
C PRO A 421 12.49 -32.05 0.13
N PRO A 422 12.75 -32.00 1.43
CA PRO A 422 11.73 -32.19 2.44
C PRO A 422 10.64 -31.10 2.32
N LYS A 423 9.46 -31.43 2.78
CA LYS A 423 8.37 -30.45 2.91
C LYS A 423 8.80 -29.29 3.79
N ILE A 424 8.24 -28.13 3.49
CA ILE A 424 8.44 -26.94 4.33
C ILE A 424 7.58 -27.11 5.59
N PRO A 425 8.16 -27.05 6.81
CA PRO A 425 7.43 -27.26 8.04
C PRO A 425 6.40 -26.17 8.29
N ALA A 426 5.44 -26.45 9.16
CA ALA A 426 4.48 -25.46 9.63
C ALA A 426 5.21 -24.32 10.35
N GLU A 427 4.77 -23.09 10.10
CA GLU A 427 5.39 -21.90 10.68
C GLU A 427 4.34 -20.84 11.04
N ILE A 428 4.74 -19.92 11.92
CA ILE A 428 3.95 -18.75 12.31
C ILE A 428 4.67 -17.51 11.79
N ARG A 429 3.93 -16.62 11.10
CA ARG A 429 4.44 -15.37 10.58
C ARG A 429 3.65 -14.18 11.13
N HIS A 430 4.38 -13.15 11.50
CA HIS A 430 3.88 -11.87 11.99
C HIS A 430 3.78 -10.88 10.84
N ASN A 431 2.60 -10.33 10.61
CA ASN A 431 2.29 -9.49 9.46
C ASN A 431 1.65 -8.19 9.93
N LEU A 432 2.32 -7.07 9.72
CA LEU A 432 1.74 -5.77 10.07
C LEU A 432 0.54 -5.47 9.18
N GLN A 433 -0.58 -5.10 9.80
CA GLN A 433 -1.79 -4.68 9.11
C GLN A 433 -2.19 -3.29 9.54
N PHE A 434 -2.46 -2.44 8.55
CA PHE A 434 -3.08 -1.14 8.75
C PHE A 434 -4.45 -1.14 8.07
N THR A 435 -5.47 -0.59 8.74
CA THR A 435 -6.75 -0.29 8.11
C THR A 435 -7.16 1.15 8.40
N GLY A 436 -7.76 1.80 7.42
CA GLY A 436 -8.33 3.14 7.55
C GLY A 436 -9.71 3.19 6.92
N GLY A 437 -10.71 3.67 7.66
CA GLY A 437 -12.08 3.60 7.18
C GLY A 437 -13.05 4.60 7.78
N ILE A 438 -14.25 4.57 7.22
CA ILE A 438 -15.39 5.39 7.66
C ILE A 438 -16.59 4.49 7.92
N GLY A 439 -17.39 4.85 8.91
CA GLY A 439 -18.60 4.10 9.24
C GLY A 439 -19.71 4.92 9.83
N LEU A 440 -20.84 4.25 9.96
CA LEU A 440 -22.07 4.78 10.55
C LEU A 440 -22.37 4.03 11.86
N ARG A 441 -22.92 4.74 12.83
CA ARG A 441 -23.39 4.23 14.12
C ARG A 441 -24.88 4.47 14.28
N PHE A 442 -25.59 3.42 14.73
CA PHE A 442 -27.04 3.43 14.92
C PHE A 442 -27.43 3.18 16.37
#